data_4aafc4aefb15543cec0c9439a3b56a6f
#
_entry.id   4aafc4aefb15543cec0c9439a3b56a6f
#
_cell.length_a   1.000
_cell.length_b   1.000
_cell.length_c   1.000
_cell.angle_alpha   90.00
_cell.angle_beta   90.00
_cell.angle_gamma   90.00
#
_symmetry.space_group_name_H-M   'P 1'
#
loop_
_entity.id
_entity.type
_entity.pdbx_description
1 polymer ?
#
loop_
_entity_poly.entity_id
_entity_poly.type
_entity_poly.pdbx_seq_one_letter_code
_entity_poly.pdbx_strand_id
1 'polypeptide(L)'
;MNKIKISVLFTLMALCGCLFAACSSDDDDDVNKQHDGTLYGEWLSTSGYYIKDYYYFSSDGTGEHGSYDVSIDESSVDEDFKWYTVNDKYLFINGTKYEYSCDGSSLTINGRKGTKTYRPKD
;
A
#
# COMPACT_ATOMS: atom_id res chain seq x y z
N MET A 1 7.76 -17.94 -7.34
CA MET A 1 7.20 -17.76 -7.59
C MET A 1 6.54 -18.01 -7.81
N ASN A 2 6.35 -18.25 -7.68
CA ASN A 2 5.63 -18.39 -8.06
C ASN A 2 4.99 -17.98 -8.26
N LYS A 3 4.92 -17.52 -8.21
CA LYS A 3 4.22 -17.06 -8.45
C LYS A 3 3.87 -16.86 -9.33
N ILE A 4 3.96 -16.81 -9.89
CA ILE A 4 3.55 -16.54 -10.67
C ILE A 4 2.76 -16.88 -11.25
N LYS A 5 2.52 -17.40 -11.32
CA LYS A 5 1.74 -17.82 -11.72
C LYS A 5 0.65 -17.56 -11.56
N ILE A 6 0.56 -17.65 -11.14
CA ILE A 6 -0.53 -17.35 -10.76
C ILE A 6 -1.10 -16.40 -11.43
N SER A 7 -0.50 -15.55 -11.51
CA SER A 7 -1.06 -14.47 -12.06
C SER A 7 -1.68 -14.78 -13.31
N VAL A 8 -1.13 -15.52 -13.95
CA VAL A 8 -1.66 -15.79 -15.08
C VAL A 8 -2.97 -16.19 -15.02
N LEU A 9 -3.13 -17.11 -14.33
CA LEU A 9 -4.34 -17.55 -14.30
C LEU A 9 -5.27 -16.60 -13.98
N PHE A 10 -5.06 -15.87 -13.14
CA PHE A 10 -6.01 -15.05 -12.84
C PHE A 10 -6.36 -14.21 -13.89
N THR A 11 -5.55 -14.05 -14.72
CA THR A 11 -5.83 -13.22 -15.70
C THR A 11 -6.89 -13.73 -16.49
N LEU A 12 -6.83 -14.90 -16.80
CA LEU A 12 -7.81 -15.33 -17.56
C LEU A 12 -9.01 -15.37 -16.98
N MET A 13 -9.06 -15.75 -15.92
CA MET A 13 -10.27 -15.79 -15.40
C MET A 13 -10.81 -14.56 -15.42
N ALA A 14 -10.03 -13.70 -15.35
CA ALA A 14 -10.55 -12.45 -15.30
C ALA A 14 -11.37 -12.28 -16.46
N LEU A 15 -10.96 -12.61 -17.48
CA LEU A 15 -11.65 -12.31 -18.54
C LEU A 15 -12.87 -12.93 -18.59
N CYS A 16 -12.88 -14.01 -18.34
CA CYS A 16 -14.08 -14.57 -18.49
C CYS A 16 -14.97 -13.95 -17.65
N GLY A 17 -14.58 -13.77 -16.65
CA GLY A 17 -15.51 -13.28 -15.82
C GLY A 17 -16.06 -12.18 -16.39
N CYS A 18 -15.45 -11.72 -17.00
CA CYS A 18 -15.93 -10.64 -17.30
C CYS A 18 -17.10 -10.58 -17.69
N LEU A 19 -17.41 -11.08 -17.96
CA LEU A 19 -18.41 -10.84 -18.26
C LEU A 19 -19.18 -10.46 -17.42
N PHE A 20 -19.23 -10.66 -16.74
CA PHE A 20 -19.91 -10.27 -15.96
C PHE A 20 -20.20 -9.20 -15.79
N ALA A 21 -20.09 -9.10 -16.20
CA ALA A 21 -20.46 -7.94 -16.43
C ALA A 21 -21.25 -7.43 -15.43
N ALA A 22 -21.97 -8.09 -15.07
CA ALA A 22 -22.76 -7.68 -14.10
C ALA A 22 -22.12 -6.87 -13.18
N CYS A 23 -21.04 -7.04 -12.94
CA CYS A 23 -20.46 -6.32 -11.98
C CYS A 23 -20.25 -4.95 -12.30
N SER A 24 -20.99 -4.40 -13.05
CA SER A 24 -20.74 -3.07 -13.42
C SER A 24 -20.50 -2.18 -12.26
N SER A 25 -21.29 -2.26 -11.25
CA SER A 25 -21.08 -1.34 -10.18
C SER A 25 -19.74 -1.60 -9.51
N ASP A 26 -19.40 -2.83 -9.40
CA ASP A 26 -18.13 -3.10 -8.80
C ASP A 26 -17.04 -2.63 -9.72
N ASP A 27 -17.29 -2.69 -10.99
CA ASP A 27 -16.29 -2.28 -11.90
C ASP A 27 -15.94 -0.83 -11.71
N ASP A 28 -16.90 -0.01 -11.38
CA ASP A 28 -16.59 1.38 -11.18
C ASP A 28 -15.58 1.54 -10.09
N ASP A 29 -15.71 0.83 -9.02
CA ASP A 29 -14.75 0.94 -7.95
C ASP A 29 -13.41 0.43 -8.42
N ASP A 30 -13.39 -0.65 -9.17
CA ASP A 30 -12.13 -1.19 -9.61
C ASP A 30 -11.43 -0.24 -10.56
N VAL A 31 -12.19 0.45 -11.36
CA VAL A 31 -11.59 1.35 -12.31
C VAL A 31 -10.82 2.45 -11.61
N ASN A 32 -11.24 2.83 -10.42
CA ASN A 32 -10.57 3.89 -9.71
C ASN A 32 -9.38 3.43 -8.88
N LYS A 33 -9.13 2.15 -8.81
CA LYS A 33 -8.02 1.65 -8.03
C LYS A 33 -6.72 1.93 -8.77
N GLN A 34 -5.78 2.47 -8.07
CA GLN A 34 -4.49 2.84 -8.65
C GLN A 34 -3.39 2.49 -7.68
N HIS A 35 -2.17 2.65 -8.11
CA HIS A 35 -1.02 2.51 -7.24
C HIS A 35 -0.20 3.79 -7.43
N ASP A 36 -0.35 4.71 -6.49
CA ASP A 36 0.34 5.99 -6.56
C ASP A 36 1.85 5.75 -6.45
N GLY A 37 2.56 6.05 -7.52
CA GLY A 37 3.99 5.76 -7.56
C GLY A 37 4.82 6.57 -6.58
N THR A 38 4.29 7.67 -6.06
CA THR A 38 5.04 8.42 -5.07
C THR A 38 5.15 7.64 -3.77
N LEU A 39 4.34 6.60 -3.59
CA LEU A 39 4.40 5.77 -2.39
C LEU A 39 5.42 4.65 -2.47
N TYR A 40 5.91 4.31 -3.66
CA TYR A 40 6.79 3.15 -3.78
C TYR A 40 8.05 3.32 -2.94
N GLY A 41 8.41 2.28 -2.21
CA GLY A 41 9.63 2.26 -1.45
C GLY A 41 9.40 2.15 0.04
N GLU A 42 10.43 2.40 0.81
CA GLU A 42 10.41 2.23 2.25
C GLU A 42 10.25 3.58 2.93
N TRP A 43 9.42 3.60 3.96
CA TRP A 43 9.09 4.82 4.68
C TRP A 43 9.24 4.62 6.18
N LEU A 44 9.78 5.63 6.85
CA LEU A 44 9.94 5.59 8.31
C LEU A 44 9.21 6.78 8.91
N SER A 45 8.55 6.57 10.04
CA SER A 45 7.84 7.65 10.70
C SER A 45 8.83 8.71 11.16
N THR A 46 8.38 9.95 11.20
CA THR A 46 9.21 11.03 11.69
C THR A 46 9.23 11.07 13.20
N SER A 47 8.25 10.43 13.84
CA SER A 47 8.23 10.36 15.29
C SER A 47 8.90 9.07 15.73
N GLY A 48 9.16 8.95 17.02
CA GLY A 48 9.84 7.77 17.53
C GLY A 48 11.33 8.08 17.67
N TYR A 49 11.94 7.52 18.67
CA TYR A 49 13.32 7.81 18.95
C TYR A 49 14.23 6.76 18.31
N TYR A 50 14.23 5.57 18.87
CA TYR A 50 15.01 4.49 18.29
C TYR A 50 14.13 3.58 17.43
N ILE A 51 12.86 3.44 17.77
CA ILE A 51 11.98 2.57 17.03
C ILE A 51 11.00 3.43 16.26
N LYS A 52 10.97 3.26 14.96
CA LYS A 52 10.08 4.03 14.09
C LYS A 52 9.11 3.09 13.41
N ASP A 53 7.93 3.64 13.08
CA ASP A 53 6.95 2.89 12.31
C ASP A 53 7.49 2.75 10.90
N TYR A 54 7.31 1.60 10.29
CA TYR A 54 7.92 1.27 9.01
C TYR A 54 6.86 0.78 8.05
N TYR A 55 6.86 1.36 6.86
CA TYR A 55 6.01 0.90 5.77
C TYR A 55 6.85 0.67 4.53
N TYR A 56 6.50 -0.35 3.78
CA TYR A 56 7.09 -0.58 2.47
C TYR A 56 5.95 -0.78 1.49
N PHE A 57 5.95 -0.04 0.38
CA PHE A 57 4.94 -0.16 -0.66
C PHE A 57 5.62 -0.60 -1.94
N SER A 58 5.23 -1.76 -2.44
CA SER A 58 5.81 -2.30 -3.66
C SER A 58 4.94 -1.94 -4.85
N SER A 59 5.55 -1.77 -5.99
CA SER A 59 4.82 -1.39 -7.19
C SER A 59 3.85 -2.47 -7.67
N ASP A 60 3.93 -3.67 -7.14
CA ASP A 60 3.01 -4.73 -7.53
C ASP A 60 1.75 -4.74 -6.66
N GLY A 61 1.56 -3.76 -5.80
CA GLY A 61 0.37 -3.69 -4.99
C GLY A 61 0.46 -4.42 -3.66
N THR A 62 1.65 -4.87 -3.29
CA THR A 62 1.85 -5.49 -1.98
C THR A 62 2.70 -4.56 -1.13
N GLY A 63 2.79 -4.85 0.14
CA GLY A 63 3.61 -4.05 1.03
C GLY A 63 3.81 -4.74 2.35
N GLU A 64 4.56 -4.07 3.22
CA GLU A 64 4.87 -4.58 4.53
C GLU A 64 4.78 -3.47 5.56
N HIS A 65 4.38 -3.82 6.75
CA HIS A 65 4.28 -2.87 7.85
C HIS A 65 4.95 -3.48 9.08
N GLY A 66 5.67 -2.66 9.80
CA GLY A 66 6.34 -3.15 10.99
C GLY A 66 7.07 -2.01 11.67
N SER A 67 8.25 -2.27 12.16
CA SER A 67 9.04 -1.27 12.86
C SER A 67 10.48 -1.32 12.37
N TYR A 68 11.17 -0.22 12.58
CA TYR A 68 12.57 -0.12 12.20
C TYR A 68 13.33 0.37 13.41
N ASP A 69 14.39 -0.34 13.76
CA ASP A 69 15.22 0.04 14.91
C ASP A 69 16.44 0.76 14.37
N VAL A 70 16.50 2.05 14.63
CA VAL A 70 17.54 2.89 14.11
C VAL A 70 18.91 2.50 14.68
N SER A 71 18.93 2.05 15.91
CA SER A 71 20.19 1.77 16.57
C SER A 71 20.93 0.58 15.99
N ILE A 72 20.22 -0.35 15.41
CA ILE A 72 20.86 -1.52 14.82
C ILE A 72 20.58 -1.62 13.32
N ASP A 73 19.86 -0.63 12.77
CA ASP A 73 19.60 -0.55 11.34
C ASP A 73 18.90 -1.82 10.84
N GLU A 74 17.87 -2.23 11.52
CA GLU A 74 17.09 -3.41 11.14
C GLU A 74 15.61 -3.16 11.21
N SER A 75 14.89 -3.69 10.26
CA SER A 75 13.45 -3.63 10.27
C SER A 75 12.88 -4.97 10.71
N SER A 76 11.71 -4.92 11.31
CA SER A 76 11.00 -6.10 11.75
C SER A 76 9.59 -5.98 11.20
N VAL A 77 9.22 -6.89 10.32
CA VAL A 77 7.94 -6.83 9.63
C VAL A 77 6.89 -7.57 10.44
N ASP A 78 5.81 -6.88 10.75
CA ASP A 78 4.73 -7.47 11.52
C ASP A 78 3.65 -8.04 10.62
N GLU A 79 3.43 -7.47 9.46
CA GLU A 79 2.40 -7.97 8.56
C GLU A 79 2.69 -7.59 7.13
N ASP A 80 2.19 -8.41 6.22
CA ASP A 80 2.19 -8.09 4.81
C ASP A 80 0.81 -7.59 4.47
N PHE A 81 0.68 -6.76 3.46
CA PHE A 81 -0.63 -6.27 3.08
C PHE A 81 -0.71 -6.06 1.58
N LYS A 82 -1.93 -5.80 1.12
CA LYS A 82 -2.18 -5.35 -0.24
C LYS A 82 -2.70 -3.94 -0.15
N TRP A 83 -2.36 -3.13 -1.12
CA TRP A 83 -2.72 -1.73 -1.08
C TRP A 83 -3.11 -1.21 -2.45
N TYR A 84 -3.87 -0.14 -2.44
CA TYR A 84 -4.11 0.62 -3.65
C TYR A 84 -4.55 2.02 -3.21
N THR A 85 -4.59 2.95 -4.17
CA THR A 85 -5.01 4.31 -3.89
C THR A 85 -6.20 4.64 -4.77
N VAL A 86 -6.96 5.66 -4.35
CA VAL A 86 -8.11 6.13 -5.11
C VAL A 86 -8.03 7.64 -5.16
N ASN A 87 -8.02 8.19 -6.37
CA ASN A 87 -8.01 9.63 -6.60
C ASN A 87 -6.86 10.36 -5.92
N ASP A 88 -5.75 9.69 -5.72
CA ASP A 88 -4.57 10.25 -5.06
C ASP A 88 -4.93 10.90 -3.72
N LYS A 89 -5.98 10.43 -3.10
CA LYS A 89 -6.45 10.98 -1.84
C LYS A 89 -6.65 9.91 -0.79
N TYR A 90 -7.05 8.72 -1.20
CA TYR A 90 -7.34 7.65 -0.26
C TYR A 90 -6.38 6.49 -0.48
N LEU A 91 -5.86 5.96 0.61
CA LEU A 91 -4.99 4.80 0.60
C LEU A 91 -5.72 3.68 1.29
N PHE A 92 -5.83 2.55 0.62
CA PHE A 92 -6.45 1.37 1.21
C PHE A 92 -5.36 0.34 1.50
N ILE A 93 -5.31 -0.11 2.73
CA ILE A 93 -4.38 -1.13 3.15
C ILE A 93 -5.21 -2.28 3.70
N ASN A 94 -5.16 -3.42 3.03
CA ASN A 94 -5.97 -4.58 3.37
C ASN A 94 -7.45 -4.19 3.56
N GLY A 95 -7.92 -3.31 2.69
CA GLY A 95 -9.32 -2.91 2.73
C GLY A 95 -9.66 -1.78 3.69
N THR A 96 -8.73 -1.36 4.52
CA THR A 96 -9.00 -0.26 5.42
C THR A 96 -8.63 1.05 4.75
N LYS A 97 -9.53 2.01 4.81
CA LYS A 97 -9.38 3.27 4.10
C LYS A 97 -8.72 4.33 4.98
N TYR A 98 -7.73 4.99 4.45
CA TYR A 98 -7.06 6.10 5.10
C TYR A 98 -7.03 7.27 4.13
N GLU A 99 -7.03 8.49 4.66
CA GLU A 99 -6.71 9.63 3.82
C GLU A 99 -5.19 9.78 3.85
N TYR A 100 -4.60 10.19 2.75
CA TYR A 100 -3.17 10.33 2.69
C TYR A 100 -2.77 11.45 1.76
N SER A 101 -1.54 11.91 1.92
CA SER A 101 -0.93 12.77 0.92
C SER A 101 0.53 12.37 0.81
N CYS A 102 1.07 12.42 -0.37
CA CYS A 102 2.45 12.00 -0.60
C CYS A 102 2.99 12.72 -1.82
N ASP A 103 4.19 13.26 -1.69
CA ASP A 103 4.85 13.91 -2.82
C ASP A 103 6.17 13.23 -3.16
N GLY A 104 6.41 12.05 -2.64
CA GLY A 104 7.66 11.31 -2.89
C GLY A 104 8.72 11.55 -1.84
N SER A 105 8.67 12.66 -1.12
CA SER A 105 9.62 12.90 -0.06
C SER A 105 8.97 13.01 1.30
N SER A 106 7.67 13.04 1.36
CA SER A 106 6.95 13.08 2.62
C SER A 106 5.61 12.38 2.42
N LEU A 107 5.26 11.50 3.33
CA LEU A 107 4.00 10.77 3.30
C LEU A 107 3.26 11.04 4.60
N THR A 108 2.02 11.46 4.49
CA THR A 108 1.18 11.68 5.66
C THR A 108 0.00 10.74 5.56
N ILE A 109 -0.26 9.97 6.60
CA ILE A 109 -1.39 9.05 6.65
C ILE A 109 -2.26 9.49 7.81
N ASN A 110 -3.53 9.73 7.53
CA ASN A 110 -4.47 10.19 8.51
C ASN A 110 -5.39 9.03 8.86
N GLY A 111 -5.19 8.44 10.02
CA GLY A 111 -5.97 7.29 10.46
C GLY A 111 -6.87 7.63 11.62
N ARG A 112 -7.52 6.61 12.15
CA ARG A 112 -8.44 6.84 13.25
C ARG A 112 -7.78 7.40 14.47
N LYS A 113 -6.55 7.03 14.72
CA LYS A 113 -5.86 7.48 15.91
C LYS A 113 -5.10 8.76 15.70
N GLY A 114 -5.19 9.36 14.55
CA GLY A 114 -4.51 10.60 14.28
C GLY A 114 -3.67 10.52 13.02
N THR A 115 -2.86 11.53 12.83
CA THR A 115 -2.07 11.69 11.63
C THR A 115 -0.62 11.35 11.90
N LYS A 116 -0.02 10.57 11.02
CA LYS A 116 1.41 10.27 11.11
C LYS A 116 2.10 10.67 9.84
N THR A 117 3.31 11.16 9.98
CA THR A 117 4.11 11.60 8.85
C THR A 117 5.33 10.70 8.74
N TYR A 118 5.70 10.37 7.52
CA TYR A 118 6.79 9.46 7.22
C TYR A 118 7.73 10.10 6.21
N ARG A 119 8.97 9.68 6.24
CA ARG A 119 9.97 10.08 5.26
C ARG A 119 10.60 8.86 4.65
N PRO A 120 11.11 8.97 3.44
CA PRO A 120 11.75 7.82 2.81
C PRO A 120 12.93 7.35 3.65
N LYS A 121 13.09 6.03 3.72
CA LYS A 121 14.25 5.47 4.38
C LYS A 121 15.40 5.54 3.40
N ASP A 122 16.50 6.04 3.84
CA ASP A 122 17.65 6.17 2.95
C ASP A 122 18.39 4.90 2.71
#